data_1fd2ecc7cff77f88de8519d3854f1731
#
_entry.id   1fd2ecc7cff77f88de8519d3854f1731
#
_cell.length_a   1.000
_cell.length_b   1.000
_cell.length_c   1.000
_cell.angle_alpha   90.00
_cell.angle_beta   90.00
_cell.angle_gamma   90.00
#
_symmetry.space_group_name_H-M   'P 1'
#
loop_
_entity.id
_entity.type
_entity.pdbx_description
1 polymer ?
#
loop_
_entity_poly.entity_id
_entity_poly.type
_entity_poly.pdbx_seq_one_letter_code
_entity_poly.pdbx_strand_id
1 'polypeptide(L)'
;MNYRWSIAPIQDLQVKRLSEEFDLSPLLAQCLLNRGHDDFENVDQFLRPKLKNLSDPFTLPNIERAVERLLAARESGEKVVVFGDYDVDGVTSTALIIEVLRELGWKIDYYLPHRLEEGYGLSQDGVENCLKKVKPDLIIETGIAHGGSLICSSSMLALLDMEEAIRDNKLLDLE
;
A
#
# COMPACT_ATOMS: atom_id res chain seq x y z
N MET A 1 -16.57 22.88 -14.87
CA MET A 1 -17.19 21.53 -14.84
C MET A 1 -18.42 21.57 -13.96
N ASN A 2 -19.57 21.12 -14.47
CA ASN A 2 -20.79 21.04 -13.65
C ASN A 2 -20.88 19.62 -13.07
N TYR A 3 -20.69 19.50 -11.76
CA TYR A 3 -20.85 18.22 -11.05
C TYR A 3 -22.34 17.98 -10.76
N ARG A 4 -22.82 16.77 -11.05
CA ARG A 4 -24.16 16.32 -10.67
C ARG A 4 -24.06 15.37 -9.49
N TRP A 5 -24.63 15.74 -8.36
CA TRP A 5 -24.73 14.87 -7.21
C TRP A 5 -25.82 13.80 -7.44
N SER A 6 -25.51 12.57 -7.08
CA SER A 6 -26.44 11.45 -7.07
C SER A 6 -26.37 10.75 -5.73
N ILE A 7 -27.51 10.59 -5.08
CA ILE A 7 -27.60 9.86 -3.81
C ILE A 7 -28.08 8.46 -4.13
N ALA A 8 -27.42 7.45 -3.57
CA ALA A 8 -27.84 6.06 -3.70
C ALA A 8 -29.23 5.86 -3.09
N PRO A 9 -30.08 5.02 -3.70
CA PRO A 9 -31.42 4.75 -3.19
C PRO A 9 -31.36 4.11 -1.81
N ILE A 10 -32.32 4.47 -0.95
CA ILE A 10 -32.44 3.86 0.37
C ILE A 10 -33.01 2.44 0.20
N GLN A 11 -32.38 1.48 0.89
CA GLN A 11 -32.75 0.06 0.87
C GLN A 11 -33.41 -0.34 2.21
N ASP A 12 -34.58 0.25 2.52
CA ASP A 12 -35.21 0.21 3.85
C ASP A 12 -35.25 -1.18 4.50
N LEU A 13 -35.63 -2.22 3.76
CA LEU A 13 -35.74 -3.58 4.29
C LEU A 13 -34.38 -4.17 4.67
N GLN A 14 -33.38 -3.98 3.80
CA GLN A 14 -32.03 -4.49 4.04
C GLN A 14 -31.35 -3.69 5.15
N VAL A 15 -31.51 -2.38 5.16
CA VAL A 15 -31.03 -1.50 6.23
C VAL A 15 -31.57 -1.96 7.58
N LYS A 16 -32.89 -2.19 7.68
CA LYS A 16 -33.51 -2.64 8.92
C LYS A 16 -32.94 -3.99 9.37
N ARG A 17 -32.83 -4.96 8.46
CA ARG A 17 -32.27 -6.29 8.79
C ARG A 17 -30.84 -6.21 9.30
N LEU A 18 -29.95 -5.47 8.61
CA LEU A 18 -28.56 -5.31 9.04
C LEU A 18 -28.46 -4.55 10.37
N SER A 19 -29.30 -3.52 10.55
CA SER A 19 -29.32 -2.75 11.81
C SER A 19 -29.71 -3.62 13.00
N GLU A 20 -30.73 -4.46 12.85
CA GLU A 20 -31.19 -5.36 13.92
C GLU A 20 -30.16 -6.49 14.21
N GLU A 21 -29.55 -7.07 13.17
CA GLU A 21 -28.64 -8.20 13.32
C GLU A 21 -27.28 -7.81 13.93
N PHE A 22 -26.73 -6.66 13.52
CA PHE A 22 -25.41 -6.21 13.91
C PHE A 22 -25.39 -5.05 14.92
N ASP A 23 -26.55 -4.66 15.42
CA ASP A 23 -26.72 -3.49 16.32
C ASP A 23 -26.12 -2.21 15.72
N LEU A 24 -26.42 -1.94 14.45
CA LEU A 24 -25.89 -0.79 13.72
C LEU A 24 -26.94 0.32 13.59
N SER A 25 -26.47 1.56 13.49
CA SER A 25 -27.35 2.65 13.07
C SER A 25 -27.81 2.42 11.62
N PRO A 26 -29.04 2.84 11.26
CA PRO A 26 -29.54 2.73 9.89
C PRO A 26 -28.63 3.40 8.85
N LEU A 27 -27.96 4.49 9.21
CA LEU A 27 -27.02 5.17 8.35
C LEU A 27 -25.79 4.30 8.04
N LEU A 28 -25.23 3.63 9.05
CA LEU A 28 -24.09 2.75 8.87
C LEU A 28 -24.47 1.52 8.04
N ALA A 29 -25.64 0.93 8.31
CA ALA A 29 -26.16 -0.18 7.51
C ALA A 29 -26.33 0.22 6.04
N GLN A 30 -26.89 1.40 5.74
CA GLN A 30 -26.99 1.91 4.37
C GLN A 30 -25.62 2.13 3.73
N CYS A 31 -24.64 2.63 4.49
CA CYS A 31 -23.27 2.81 3.98
C CYS A 31 -22.60 1.48 3.60
N LEU A 32 -22.82 0.43 4.38
CA LEU A 32 -22.33 -0.92 4.08
C LEU A 32 -22.97 -1.47 2.81
N LEU A 33 -24.31 -1.37 2.69
CA LEU A 33 -25.03 -1.78 1.49
C LEU A 33 -24.56 -1.04 0.23
N ASN A 34 -24.33 0.27 0.33
CA ASN A 34 -23.81 1.07 -0.78
C ASN A 34 -22.40 0.67 -1.23
N ARG A 35 -21.68 -0.07 -0.41
CA ARG A 35 -20.34 -0.62 -0.69
C ARG A 35 -20.36 -2.09 -1.08
N GLY A 36 -21.55 -2.68 -1.26
CA GLY A 36 -21.70 -4.06 -1.68
C GLY A 36 -21.64 -5.09 -0.54
N HIS A 37 -21.68 -4.64 0.72
CA HIS A 37 -21.83 -5.54 1.85
C HIS A 37 -23.31 -5.78 2.11
N ASP A 38 -23.91 -6.72 1.37
CA ASP A 38 -25.37 -6.97 1.34
C ASP A 38 -25.76 -8.31 1.99
N ASP A 39 -24.81 -9.19 2.25
CA ASP A 39 -25.02 -10.42 3.00
C ASP A 39 -24.37 -10.39 4.38
N PHE A 40 -24.91 -11.21 5.30
CA PHE A 40 -24.49 -11.25 6.70
C PHE A 40 -23.04 -11.66 6.90
N GLU A 41 -22.53 -12.59 6.08
CA GLU A 41 -21.18 -13.08 6.20
C GLU A 41 -20.15 -12.01 5.83
N ASN A 42 -20.38 -11.31 4.72
CA ASN A 42 -19.55 -10.19 4.27
C ASN A 42 -19.57 -9.04 5.28
N VAL A 43 -20.73 -8.73 5.85
CA VAL A 43 -20.85 -7.69 6.89
C VAL A 43 -20.10 -8.11 8.16
N ASP A 44 -20.23 -9.35 8.63
CA ASP A 44 -19.50 -9.82 9.82
C ASP A 44 -17.99 -9.82 9.60
N GLN A 45 -17.53 -10.27 8.43
CA GLN A 45 -16.11 -10.27 8.09
C GLN A 45 -15.54 -8.85 8.02
N PHE A 46 -16.30 -7.91 7.47
CA PHE A 46 -15.89 -6.51 7.40
C PHE A 46 -15.83 -5.84 8.76
N LEU A 47 -16.86 -6.04 9.60
CA LEU A 47 -16.94 -5.42 10.93
C LEU A 47 -16.05 -6.09 11.98
N ARG A 48 -15.76 -7.38 11.82
CA ARG A 48 -14.97 -8.20 12.75
C ARG A 48 -13.85 -8.92 12.02
N PRO A 49 -12.87 -8.18 11.44
CA PRO A 49 -11.80 -8.79 10.67
C PRO A 49 -10.94 -9.72 11.56
N LYS A 50 -10.57 -10.87 11.01
CA LYS A 50 -9.72 -11.87 11.68
C LYS A 50 -8.53 -12.18 10.79
N LEU A 51 -7.34 -12.31 11.37
CA LEU A 51 -6.11 -12.66 10.63
C LEU A 51 -6.27 -13.92 9.77
N LYS A 52 -7.02 -14.90 10.26
CA LYS A 52 -7.30 -16.15 9.51
C LYS A 52 -8.11 -15.93 8.21
N ASN A 53 -8.76 -14.77 8.07
CA ASN A 53 -9.57 -14.42 6.89
C ASN A 53 -8.79 -13.60 5.87
N LEU A 54 -7.49 -13.36 6.10
CA LEU A 54 -6.63 -12.73 5.11
C LEU A 54 -6.57 -13.59 3.85
N SER A 55 -6.60 -12.93 2.70
CA SER A 55 -6.39 -13.59 1.42
C SER A 55 -4.97 -14.14 1.32
N ASP A 56 -4.79 -15.18 0.50
CA ASP A 56 -3.46 -15.65 0.17
C ASP A 56 -2.65 -14.53 -0.49
N PRO A 57 -1.47 -14.15 0.07
CA PRO A 57 -0.64 -13.09 -0.51
C PRO A 57 -0.21 -13.39 -1.96
N PHE A 58 -0.12 -14.65 -2.36
CA PHE A 58 0.21 -15.04 -3.73
C PHE A 58 -0.90 -14.75 -4.75
N THR A 59 -2.07 -14.29 -4.32
CA THR A 59 -3.10 -13.74 -5.22
C THR A 59 -2.76 -12.33 -5.72
N LEU A 60 -1.79 -11.65 -5.10
CA LEU A 60 -1.33 -10.34 -5.57
C LEU A 60 -0.51 -10.48 -6.86
N PRO A 61 -0.78 -9.66 -7.89
CA PRO A 61 -0.01 -9.68 -9.12
C PRO A 61 1.50 -9.47 -8.86
N ASN A 62 2.33 -10.28 -9.51
CA ASN A 62 3.79 -10.21 -9.44
C ASN A 62 4.43 -10.44 -8.07
N ILE A 63 3.69 -10.89 -7.05
CA ILE A 63 4.26 -11.11 -5.72
C ILE A 63 5.38 -12.16 -5.72
N GLU A 64 5.26 -13.21 -6.52
CA GLU A 64 6.31 -14.23 -6.66
C GLU A 64 7.63 -13.61 -7.16
N ARG A 65 7.57 -12.80 -8.22
CA ARG A 65 8.75 -12.10 -8.75
C ARG A 65 9.36 -11.14 -7.73
N ALA A 66 8.53 -10.45 -6.94
CA ALA A 66 8.99 -9.57 -5.89
C ALA A 66 9.73 -10.34 -4.79
N VAL A 67 9.17 -11.46 -4.37
CA VAL A 67 9.81 -12.36 -3.38
C VAL A 67 11.12 -12.92 -3.90
N GLU A 68 11.15 -13.43 -5.14
CA GLU A 68 12.37 -13.95 -5.78
C GLU A 68 13.47 -12.88 -5.84
N ARG A 69 13.11 -11.64 -6.24
CA ARG A 69 14.08 -10.52 -6.31
C ARG A 69 14.62 -10.14 -4.92
N LEU A 70 13.79 -10.13 -3.90
CA LEU A 70 14.22 -9.89 -2.52
C LEU A 70 15.15 -11.00 -2.02
N LEU A 71 14.83 -12.26 -2.27
CA LEU A 71 15.67 -13.38 -1.87
C LEU A 71 17.03 -13.33 -2.57
N ALA A 72 17.07 -13.01 -3.86
CA ALA A 72 18.33 -12.81 -4.61
C ALA A 72 19.16 -11.67 -4.02
N ALA A 73 18.55 -10.55 -3.64
CA ALA A 73 19.24 -9.44 -2.99
C ALA A 73 19.89 -9.87 -1.66
N ARG A 74 19.20 -10.68 -0.86
CA ARG A 74 19.77 -11.22 0.37
C ARG A 74 20.97 -12.13 0.11
N GLU A 75 20.85 -13.06 -0.84
CA GLU A 75 21.90 -14.01 -1.18
C GLU A 75 23.15 -13.31 -1.73
N SER A 76 22.96 -12.28 -2.55
CA SER A 76 24.05 -11.47 -3.11
C SER A 76 24.60 -10.45 -2.12
N GLY A 77 23.97 -10.28 -0.96
CA GLY A 77 24.37 -9.32 0.05
C GLY A 77 24.16 -7.86 -0.36
N GLU A 78 23.22 -7.61 -1.27
CA GLU A 78 22.83 -6.29 -1.72
C GLU A 78 22.30 -5.42 -0.59
N LYS A 79 22.52 -4.10 -0.71
CA LYS A 79 21.95 -3.12 0.20
C LYS A 79 20.54 -2.74 -0.25
N VAL A 80 19.55 -3.13 0.54
CA VAL A 80 18.14 -2.80 0.30
C VAL A 80 17.77 -1.54 1.06
N VAL A 81 17.01 -0.64 0.45
CA VAL A 81 16.41 0.50 1.15
C VAL A 81 14.90 0.45 1.05
N VAL A 82 14.22 0.76 2.13
CA VAL A 82 12.78 1.04 2.13
C VAL A 82 12.59 2.54 1.96
N PHE A 83 12.02 2.93 0.83
CA PHE A 83 11.64 4.30 0.54
C PHE A 83 10.18 4.48 0.96
N GLY A 84 9.94 5.11 2.10
CA GLY A 84 8.61 5.36 2.64
C GLY A 84 8.14 6.78 2.38
N ASP A 85 6.85 7.02 2.61
CA ASP A 85 6.32 8.37 2.71
C ASP A 85 6.47 8.89 4.15
N TYR A 86 6.35 10.22 4.31
CA TYR A 86 6.46 10.89 5.60
C TYR A 86 5.17 10.85 6.43
N ASP A 87 4.08 10.32 5.90
CA ASP A 87 2.83 10.15 6.63
C ASP A 87 2.85 8.92 7.55
N VAL A 88 1.77 8.74 8.30
CA VAL A 88 1.68 7.64 9.29
C VAL A 88 1.79 6.28 8.60
N ASP A 89 1.16 6.11 7.45
CA ASP A 89 1.14 4.84 6.72
C ASP A 89 2.54 4.52 6.16
N GLY A 90 3.22 5.50 5.57
CA GLY A 90 4.58 5.36 5.07
C GLY A 90 5.59 5.04 6.19
N VAL A 91 5.52 5.76 7.31
CA VAL A 91 6.41 5.53 8.45
C VAL A 91 6.18 4.16 9.09
N THR A 92 4.92 3.77 9.32
CA THR A 92 4.61 2.47 9.95
C THR A 92 4.90 1.29 9.04
N SER A 93 4.62 1.40 7.75
CA SER A 93 4.96 0.37 6.75
C SER A 93 6.48 0.19 6.65
N THR A 94 7.23 1.30 6.59
CA THR A 94 8.69 1.29 6.59
C THR A 94 9.24 0.59 7.84
N ALA A 95 8.76 0.95 9.02
CA ALA A 95 9.19 0.33 10.27
C ALA A 95 8.92 -1.18 10.29
N LEU A 96 7.72 -1.61 9.88
CA LEU A 96 7.33 -3.02 9.84
C LEU A 96 8.23 -3.83 8.90
N ILE A 97 8.48 -3.34 7.68
CA ILE A 97 9.31 -4.05 6.71
C ILE A 97 10.74 -4.17 7.19
N ILE A 98 11.30 -3.08 7.74
CA ILE A 98 12.67 -3.10 8.26
C ILE A 98 12.80 -4.08 9.41
N GLU A 99 11.87 -4.07 10.35
CA GLU A 99 11.89 -4.95 11.52
C GLU A 99 11.88 -6.42 11.08
N VAL A 100 10.96 -6.80 10.20
CA VAL A 100 10.84 -8.16 9.70
C VAL A 100 12.05 -8.59 8.87
N LEU A 101 12.45 -7.80 7.87
CA LEU A 101 13.51 -8.22 6.96
C LEU A 101 14.90 -8.21 7.63
N ARG A 102 15.14 -7.30 8.57
CA ARG A 102 16.41 -7.25 9.32
C ARG A 102 16.60 -8.51 10.15
N GLU A 103 15.56 -8.97 10.85
CA GLU A 103 15.62 -10.21 11.62
C GLU A 103 15.86 -11.44 10.74
N LEU A 104 15.37 -11.40 9.51
CA LEU A 104 15.57 -12.46 8.52
C LEU A 104 16.89 -12.36 7.73
N GLY A 105 17.77 -11.40 8.07
CA GLY A 105 19.13 -11.32 7.58
C GLY A 105 19.38 -10.46 6.35
N TRP A 106 18.44 -9.58 5.96
CA TRP A 106 18.69 -8.59 4.93
C TRP A 106 19.56 -7.43 5.42
N LYS A 107 20.44 -6.91 4.57
CA LYS A 107 21.10 -5.62 4.76
C LYS A 107 20.15 -4.51 4.35
N ILE A 108 19.33 -4.05 5.28
CA ILE A 108 18.22 -3.14 5.02
C ILE A 108 18.38 -1.82 5.78
N ASP A 109 18.10 -0.73 5.09
CA ASP A 109 18.09 0.64 5.59
C ASP A 109 16.77 1.31 5.16
N TYR A 110 16.55 2.57 5.49
CA TYR A 110 15.36 3.30 5.09
C TYR A 110 15.69 4.70 4.59
N TYR A 111 14.76 5.26 3.83
CA TYR A 111 14.74 6.65 3.42
C TYR A 111 13.32 7.20 3.51
N LEU A 112 13.16 8.30 4.24
CA LEU A 112 11.91 9.06 4.30
C LEU A 112 12.18 10.45 3.73
N PRO A 113 11.51 10.86 2.64
CA PRO A 113 11.76 12.15 2.02
C PRO A 113 11.30 13.29 2.93
N HIS A 114 12.01 14.42 2.84
CA HIS A 114 11.64 15.60 3.61
C HIS A 114 10.53 16.37 2.89
N ARG A 115 9.36 16.47 3.54
CA ARG A 115 8.12 17.04 2.98
C ARG A 115 8.28 18.37 2.28
N LEU A 116 9.06 19.29 2.83
CA LEU A 116 9.21 20.66 2.32
C LEU A 116 10.27 20.80 1.25
N GLU A 117 11.23 19.88 1.19
CA GLU A 117 12.41 19.98 0.33
C GLU A 117 12.37 19.02 -0.85
N GLU A 118 11.77 17.84 -0.65
CA GLU A 118 11.82 16.73 -1.60
C GLU A 118 10.45 16.39 -2.21
N GLY A 119 9.38 17.03 -1.71
CA GLY A 119 8.03 16.83 -2.23
C GLY A 119 7.30 15.63 -1.62
N TYR A 120 6.25 15.18 -2.31
CA TYR A 120 5.39 14.09 -1.90
C TYR A 120 5.67 12.84 -2.72
N GLY A 121 5.71 11.70 -2.05
CA GLY A 121 5.83 10.42 -2.72
C GLY A 121 7.20 10.18 -3.34
N LEU A 122 7.24 9.38 -4.40
CA LEU A 122 8.47 9.06 -5.13
C LEU A 122 8.84 10.20 -6.09
N SER A 123 9.33 11.31 -5.52
CA SER A 123 9.79 12.46 -6.30
C SER A 123 11.20 12.26 -6.85
N GLN A 124 11.53 12.93 -7.94
CA GLN A 124 12.88 12.87 -8.51
C GLN A 124 13.94 13.30 -7.49
N ASP A 125 13.72 14.42 -6.79
CA ASP A 125 14.67 14.93 -5.78
C ASP A 125 14.85 13.95 -4.62
N GLY A 126 13.75 13.34 -4.14
CA GLY A 126 13.77 12.34 -3.08
C GLY A 126 14.56 11.09 -3.48
N VAL A 127 14.34 10.57 -4.70
CA VAL A 127 15.08 9.41 -5.23
C VAL A 127 16.56 9.75 -5.39
N GLU A 128 16.90 10.89 -6.02
CA GLU A 128 18.30 11.29 -6.19
C GLU A 128 19.03 11.45 -4.85
N ASN A 129 18.35 12.04 -3.86
CA ASN A 129 18.93 12.19 -2.52
C ASN A 129 19.09 10.84 -1.81
N CYS A 130 18.12 9.95 -1.94
CA CYS A 130 18.22 8.57 -1.44
C CYS A 130 19.45 7.87 -2.05
N LEU A 131 19.59 7.92 -3.38
CA LEU A 131 20.72 7.32 -4.10
C LEU A 131 22.07 7.90 -3.66
N LYS A 132 22.15 9.22 -3.47
CA LYS A 132 23.38 9.88 -3.02
C LYS A 132 23.75 9.52 -1.57
N LYS A 133 22.75 9.49 -0.67
CA LYS A 133 22.97 9.28 0.78
C LYS A 133 23.11 7.80 1.14
N VAL A 134 22.25 6.95 0.60
CA VAL A 134 22.15 5.55 1.02
C VAL A 134 22.88 4.61 0.07
N LYS A 135 22.93 4.92 -1.23
CA LYS A 135 23.51 4.09 -2.28
C LYS A 135 22.98 2.65 -2.24
N PRO A 136 21.67 2.46 -2.40
CA PRO A 136 21.07 1.13 -2.40
C PRO A 136 21.29 0.41 -3.73
N ASP A 137 21.27 -0.92 -3.68
CA ASP A 137 21.20 -1.78 -4.87
C ASP A 137 19.75 -2.09 -5.24
N LEU A 138 18.84 -2.06 -4.24
CA LEU A 138 17.41 -2.31 -4.40
C LEU A 138 16.60 -1.35 -3.54
N ILE A 139 15.54 -0.78 -4.11
CA ILE A 139 14.56 0.07 -3.40
C ILE A 139 13.24 -0.69 -3.28
N ILE A 140 12.71 -0.70 -2.07
CA ILE A 140 11.32 -1.10 -1.75
C ILE A 140 10.56 0.17 -1.45
N GLU A 141 9.53 0.46 -2.25
CA GLU A 141 8.67 1.61 -2.04
C GLU A 141 7.45 1.24 -1.20
N THR A 142 7.05 2.09 -0.26
CA THR A 142 5.88 1.89 0.59
C THR A 142 5.09 3.17 0.82
N GLY A 143 3.76 3.04 0.84
CA GLY A 143 2.87 4.15 1.22
C GLY A 143 2.62 5.20 0.13
N ILE A 144 3.06 4.96 -1.11
CA ILE A 144 2.91 5.92 -2.19
C ILE A 144 1.75 5.51 -3.11
N ALA A 145 0.77 6.39 -3.21
CA ALA A 145 -0.33 6.23 -4.15
C ALA A 145 0.07 6.80 -5.51
N HIS A 146 0.32 5.94 -6.49
CA HIS A 146 0.52 6.38 -7.88
C HIS A 146 -0.81 6.81 -8.52
N GLY A 147 -0.83 8.04 -8.93
CA GLY A 147 -1.77 8.73 -9.80
C GLY A 147 -3.14 8.11 -10.09
N GLY A 148 -4.17 8.58 -9.38
CA GLY A 148 -5.53 8.61 -9.93
C GLY A 148 -6.38 7.36 -9.80
N SER A 149 -5.91 6.27 -9.26
CA SER A 149 -6.75 5.11 -8.93
C SER A 149 -6.87 4.98 -7.43
N LEU A 150 -8.01 5.43 -6.92
CA LEU A 150 -8.43 5.25 -5.53
C LEU A 150 -8.67 3.75 -5.23
N ILE A 151 -7.61 2.99 -5.17
CA ILE A 151 -7.59 1.75 -4.44
C ILE A 151 -6.67 2.02 -3.27
N CYS A 152 -7.26 2.44 -2.18
CA CYS A 152 -6.64 2.48 -0.88
C CYS A 152 -6.38 1.02 -0.45
N SER A 153 -5.38 0.39 -1.02
CA SER A 153 -4.78 -0.80 -0.45
C SER A 153 -3.47 -0.37 0.17
N SER A 154 -3.47 -0.34 1.46
CA SER A 154 -2.35 -0.08 2.36
C SER A 154 -1.19 -1.06 2.19
N SER A 155 -0.74 -1.33 1.01
CA SER A 155 0.49 -2.09 0.71
C SER A 155 0.69 -2.27 -0.79
N MET A 156 0.88 -1.18 -1.55
CA MET A 156 1.58 -1.33 -2.81
C MET A 156 3.08 -1.36 -2.52
N LEU A 157 3.62 -2.56 -2.53
CA LEU A 157 5.04 -2.78 -2.53
C LEU A 157 5.51 -2.66 -3.98
N ALA A 158 6.17 -1.57 -4.35
CA ALA A 158 6.87 -1.48 -5.62
C ALA A 158 8.34 -1.81 -5.39
N LEU A 159 8.88 -2.74 -6.16
CA LEU A 159 10.30 -3.06 -6.20
C LEU A 159 10.90 -2.38 -7.42
N LEU A 160 11.83 -1.47 -7.18
CA LEU A 160 12.62 -0.82 -8.21
C LEU A 160 14.01 -1.43 -8.22
N ASP A 161 14.30 -2.22 -9.25
CA ASP A 161 15.66 -2.64 -9.54
C ASP A 161 16.42 -1.45 -10.13
N MET A 162 17.40 -0.95 -9.38
CA MET A 162 18.09 0.28 -9.75
C MET A 162 18.93 0.13 -11.02
N GLU A 163 19.50 -1.03 -11.28
CA GLU A 163 20.23 -1.27 -12.55
C GLU A 163 19.28 -1.23 -13.74
N GLU A 164 18.11 -1.85 -13.63
CA GLU A 164 17.09 -1.84 -14.67
C GLU A 164 16.49 -0.45 -14.85
N ALA A 165 16.17 0.24 -13.77
CA ALA A 165 15.60 1.59 -13.79
C ALA A 165 16.56 2.62 -14.42
N ILE A 166 17.85 2.57 -14.10
CA ILE A 166 18.87 3.45 -14.68
C ILE A 166 19.11 3.11 -16.17
N ARG A 167 19.23 1.83 -16.51
CA ARG A 167 19.45 1.37 -17.89
C ARG A 167 18.32 1.76 -18.82
N ASP A 168 17.08 1.60 -18.37
CA ASP A 168 15.88 1.83 -19.17
C ASP A 168 15.37 3.28 -19.08
N ASN A 169 16.06 4.14 -18.34
CA ASN A 169 15.67 5.54 -18.08
C ASN A 169 14.24 5.69 -17.54
N LYS A 170 13.71 4.65 -16.87
CA LYS A 170 12.33 4.60 -16.34
C LYS A 170 12.10 5.50 -15.13
N LEU A 171 13.17 5.98 -14.49
CA LEU A 171 13.07 6.97 -13.40
C LEU A 171 12.58 8.35 -13.87
N LEU A 172 12.65 8.63 -15.17
CA LEU A 172 12.23 9.93 -15.73
C LEU A 172 10.79 9.93 -16.24
N ASP A 173 10.13 8.77 -16.34
CA ASP A 173 8.75 8.63 -16.84
C ASP A 173 7.71 8.50 -15.71
N LEU A 174 8.09 8.86 -14.48
CA LEU A 174 7.21 8.86 -13.31
C LEU A 174 6.47 10.20 -13.12
N GLU A 175 6.03 10.85 -14.23
CA GLU A 175 5.11 12.01 -14.20
C GLU A 175 3.64 11.58 -14.03
#